data_26258bcbf05f2a89629b4c7567fc91f8
#
_entry.id   26258bcbf05f2a89629b4c7567fc91f8
#
_cell.length_a   1.000
_cell.length_b   1.000
_cell.length_c   1.000
_cell.angle_alpha   90.00
_cell.angle_beta   90.00
_cell.angle_gamma   90.00
#
_symmetry.space_group_name_H-M   'P 1'
#
loop_
_entity.id
_entity.type
_entity.pdbx_description
1 polymer ?
#
loop_
_entity_poly.entity_id
_entity_poly.type
_entity_poly.pdbx_seq_one_letter_code
_entity_poly.pdbx_strand_id
1 'polypeptide(L)'
;MTSVLIIDDHPVVLQGCRRMLEDAGVKTVLEARDAASGYRLYRRHRPDVVIVDLAMQEGGLRGLDVIRRMRSHDQRSRILVFSMHSDPIIAARALEAGATGYVLKDSDELMKAFDQVRTGTPYLSNDLAMQVALVRTGVRPNPLADLTPRELQILSLLAEGKPYGRIADELNVSYKTVVNACSQLKQKLNAKNLPELIRVAVHLVSAEP
;
A
#
# COMPACT_ATOMS: atom_id res chain seq x y z
N MET A 1 17.14 11.40 -18.40
CA MET A 1 17.65 11.21 -17.01
C MET A 1 16.47 10.75 -16.17
N THR A 2 16.58 9.63 -15.45
CA THR A 2 15.47 9.11 -14.63
C THR A 2 15.35 9.91 -13.34
N SER A 3 14.13 10.35 -13.02
CA SER A 3 13.76 11.00 -11.76
C SER A 3 12.85 10.08 -10.96
N VAL A 4 13.07 10.01 -9.64
CA VAL A 4 12.35 9.11 -8.74
C VAL A 4 11.76 9.89 -7.57
N LEU A 5 10.55 9.56 -7.18
CA LEU A 5 9.92 10.01 -5.94
C LEU A 5 9.76 8.80 -5.01
N ILE A 6 10.27 8.90 -3.79
CA ILE A 6 10.06 7.90 -2.73
C ILE A 6 9.07 8.49 -1.73
N ILE A 7 8.06 7.69 -1.37
CA ILE A 7 7.04 8.06 -0.38
C ILE A 7 7.03 6.99 0.71
N ASP A 8 7.63 7.29 1.84
CA ASP A 8 7.77 6.39 2.99
C ASP A 8 7.96 7.24 4.26
N ASP A 9 7.32 6.89 5.35
CA ASP A 9 7.43 7.63 6.60
C ASP A 9 8.65 7.24 7.45
N HIS A 10 9.34 6.14 7.08
CA HIS A 10 10.51 5.64 7.77
C HIS A 10 11.81 6.29 7.21
N PRO A 11 12.52 7.13 7.99
CA PRO A 11 13.71 7.83 7.51
C PRO A 11 14.83 6.88 7.03
N VAL A 12 14.97 5.73 7.68
CA VAL A 12 16.01 4.73 7.32
C VAL A 12 15.73 4.12 5.94
N VAL A 13 14.45 3.86 5.63
CA VAL A 13 14.04 3.35 4.31
C VAL A 13 14.30 4.40 3.23
N LEU A 14 13.92 5.67 3.48
CA LEU A 14 14.19 6.76 2.54
C LEU A 14 15.68 6.89 2.23
N GLN A 15 16.53 6.90 3.26
CA GLN A 15 17.99 7.00 3.09
C GLN A 15 18.57 5.79 2.35
N GLY A 16 18.13 4.57 2.71
CA GLY A 16 18.56 3.34 2.06
C GLY A 16 18.19 3.31 0.58
N CYS A 17 16.93 3.57 0.25
CA CYS A 17 16.45 3.64 -1.12
C CYS A 17 17.16 4.74 -1.93
N ARG A 18 17.34 5.93 -1.36
CA ARG A 18 18.08 7.03 -2.01
C ARG A 18 19.46 6.57 -2.41
N ARG A 19 20.23 6.02 -1.46
CA ARG A 19 21.60 5.57 -1.72
C ARG A 19 21.66 4.52 -2.82
N MET A 20 20.80 3.50 -2.76
CA MET A 20 20.73 2.45 -3.80
C MET A 20 20.43 3.03 -5.19
N LEU A 21 19.52 4.00 -5.28
CA LEU A 21 19.15 4.65 -6.53
C LEU A 21 20.27 5.55 -7.05
N GLU A 22 20.95 6.31 -6.19
CA GLU A 22 22.08 7.16 -6.56
C GLU A 22 23.28 6.33 -7.04
N ASP A 23 23.58 5.22 -6.36
CA ASP A 23 24.62 4.25 -6.77
C ASP A 23 24.30 3.62 -8.14
N ALA A 24 23.00 3.47 -8.48
CA ALA A 24 22.54 3.04 -9.80
C ALA A 24 22.45 4.16 -10.84
N GLY A 25 22.95 5.36 -10.53
CA GLY A 25 23.04 6.50 -11.46
C GLY A 25 21.77 7.34 -11.58
N VAL A 26 20.80 7.20 -10.70
CA VAL A 26 19.62 8.10 -10.62
C VAL A 26 20.07 9.45 -10.07
N LYS A 27 19.92 10.51 -10.86
CA LYS A 27 20.40 11.86 -10.49
C LYS A 27 19.40 12.68 -9.68
N THR A 28 18.12 12.36 -9.77
CA THR A 28 17.07 13.13 -9.12
C THR A 28 16.21 12.19 -8.26
N VAL A 29 16.40 12.24 -6.96
CA VAL A 29 15.60 11.49 -5.99
C VAL A 29 14.88 12.48 -5.09
N LEU A 30 13.55 12.48 -5.14
CA LEU A 30 12.66 13.26 -4.29
C LEU A 30 12.15 12.36 -3.17
N GLU A 31 11.90 12.93 -1.99
CA GLU A 31 11.41 12.20 -0.82
C GLU A 31 10.19 12.87 -0.22
N ALA A 32 9.24 12.05 0.21
CA ALA A 32 8.09 12.47 1.00
C ALA A 32 7.86 11.50 2.14
N ARG A 33 7.41 12.02 3.29
CA ARG A 33 7.17 11.22 4.50
C ARG A 33 5.70 10.96 4.79
N ASP A 34 4.83 11.44 3.92
CA ASP A 34 3.39 11.28 4.04
C ASP A 34 2.71 11.28 2.67
N ALA A 35 1.49 10.75 2.62
CA ALA A 35 0.69 10.63 1.42
C ALA A 35 0.41 11.98 0.73
N ALA A 36 0.17 13.03 1.52
CA ALA A 36 -0.23 14.34 1.01
C ALA A 36 0.97 15.07 0.38
N SER A 37 2.12 15.09 1.05
CA SER A 37 3.36 15.66 0.50
C SER A 37 3.85 14.87 -0.72
N GLY A 38 3.75 13.54 -0.68
CA GLY A 38 4.07 12.67 -1.80
C GLY A 38 3.25 13.01 -3.04
N TYR A 39 1.92 13.14 -2.90
CA TYR A 39 1.07 13.52 -4.01
C TYR A 39 1.35 14.95 -4.53
N ARG A 40 1.66 15.92 -3.65
CA ARG A 40 2.04 17.28 -4.06
C ARG A 40 3.34 17.27 -4.88
N LEU A 41 4.38 16.56 -4.42
CA LEU A 41 5.65 16.42 -5.14
C LEU A 41 5.46 15.73 -6.49
N TYR A 42 4.69 14.65 -6.52
CA TYR A 42 4.33 13.97 -7.77
C TYR A 42 3.69 14.93 -8.79
N ARG A 43 2.69 15.72 -8.38
CA ARG A 43 2.01 16.69 -9.26
C ARG A 43 2.94 17.77 -9.78
N ARG A 44 3.87 18.23 -8.93
CA ARG A 44 4.80 19.34 -9.26
C ARG A 44 5.93 18.89 -10.16
N HIS A 45 6.52 17.74 -9.88
CA HIS A 45 7.77 17.30 -10.52
C HIS A 45 7.58 16.22 -11.58
N ARG A 46 6.46 15.53 -11.59
CA ARG A 46 6.13 14.43 -12.53
C ARG A 46 7.28 13.45 -12.67
N PRO A 47 7.69 12.76 -11.59
CA PRO A 47 8.82 11.83 -11.63
C PRO A 47 8.53 10.67 -12.58
N ASP A 48 9.60 10.10 -13.17
CA ASP A 48 9.49 8.96 -14.07
C ASP A 48 9.03 7.69 -13.35
N VAL A 49 9.45 7.53 -12.08
CA VAL A 49 9.05 6.40 -11.22
C VAL A 49 8.67 6.93 -9.84
N VAL A 50 7.64 6.35 -9.26
CA VAL A 50 7.27 6.54 -7.86
C VAL A 50 7.46 5.23 -7.11
N ILE A 51 8.22 5.26 -6.01
CA ILE A 51 8.31 4.17 -5.03
C ILE A 51 7.44 4.56 -3.84
N VAL A 52 6.46 3.75 -3.46
CA VAL A 52 5.50 4.11 -2.43
C VAL A 52 5.29 2.98 -1.43
N ASP A 53 5.38 3.32 -0.14
CA ASP A 53 4.91 2.42 0.91
C ASP A 53 3.37 2.44 1.00
N LEU A 54 2.79 1.31 1.36
CA LEU A 54 1.35 1.22 1.60
C LEU A 54 0.97 1.68 3.00
N ALA A 55 1.75 1.33 4.03
CA ALA A 55 1.51 1.66 5.43
C ALA A 55 2.36 2.87 5.84
N MET A 56 1.72 3.99 6.12
CA MET A 56 2.36 5.21 6.60
C MET A 56 1.79 5.62 7.95
N GLN A 57 2.53 6.39 8.77
CA GLN A 57 2.16 6.79 10.15
C GLN A 57 0.78 7.44 10.30
N GLU A 58 0.23 7.99 9.23
CA GLU A 58 -1.16 8.47 9.21
C GLU A 58 -2.20 7.34 9.33
N GLY A 59 -1.72 6.10 9.37
CA GLY A 59 -2.47 4.88 9.58
C GLY A 59 -3.23 4.36 8.35
N GLY A 60 -3.49 3.06 8.40
CA GLY A 60 -4.17 2.35 7.31
C GLY A 60 -3.35 2.26 6.03
N LEU A 61 -3.92 1.65 5.01
CA LEU A 61 -3.27 1.48 3.70
C LEU A 61 -3.42 2.75 2.82
N ARG A 62 -2.97 3.91 3.32
CA ARG A 62 -3.09 5.20 2.61
C ARG A 62 -2.30 5.25 1.31
N GLY A 63 -1.26 4.42 1.19
CA GLY A 63 -0.54 4.26 -0.07
C GLY A 63 -1.44 3.85 -1.24
N LEU A 64 -2.48 3.03 -0.99
CA LEU A 64 -3.46 2.67 -2.02
C LEU A 64 -4.22 3.88 -2.57
N ASP A 65 -4.58 4.84 -1.72
CA ASP A 65 -5.28 6.05 -2.16
C ASP A 65 -4.37 6.97 -2.96
N VAL A 66 -3.10 7.08 -2.55
CA VAL A 66 -2.08 7.83 -3.32
C VAL A 66 -1.93 7.23 -4.71
N ILE A 67 -1.80 5.89 -4.81
CA ILE A 67 -1.71 5.17 -6.09
C ILE A 67 -2.93 5.48 -6.96
N ARG A 68 -4.15 5.33 -6.43
CA ARG A 68 -5.39 5.63 -7.18
C ARG A 68 -5.44 7.07 -7.68
N ARG A 69 -5.08 8.04 -6.82
CA ARG A 69 -5.06 9.47 -7.19
C ARG A 69 -4.01 9.76 -8.25
N MET A 70 -2.83 9.15 -8.19
CA MET A 70 -1.81 9.29 -9.23
C MET A 70 -2.29 8.69 -10.54
N ARG A 71 -2.84 7.47 -10.50
CA ARG A 71 -3.33 6.76 -11.68
C ARG A 71 -4.54 7.45 -12.33
N SER A 72 -5.45 8.05 -11.55
CA SER A 72 -6.56 8.83 -12.11
C SER A 72 -6.10 10.10 -12.80
N HIS A 73 -4.93 10.62 -12.43
CA HIS A 73 -4.34 11.81 -13.03
C HIS A 73 -3.47 11.50 -14.26
N ASP A 74 -2.72 10.39 -14.20
CA ASP A 74 -1.86 9.93 -15.28
C ASP A 74 -1.82 8.39 -15.35
N GLN A 75 -2.41 7.86 -16.42
CA GLN A 75 -2.48 6.42 -16.68
C GLN A 75 -1.10 5.78 -16.98
N ARG A 76 -0.09 6.57 -17.29
CA ARG A 76 1.25 6.10 -17.66
C ARG A 76 2.25 6.16 -16.51
N SER A 77 1.88 6.70 -15.35
CA SER A 77 2.75 6.75 -14.17
C SER A 77 3.28 5.35 -13.82
N ARG A 78 4.57 5.26 -13.57
CA ARG A 78 5.24 4.01 -13.17
C ARG A 78 5.33 3.99 -11.66
N ILE A 79 4.54 3.13 -11.03
CA ILE A 79 4.37 3.10 -9.57
C ILE A 79 4.82 1.73 -9.08
N LEU A 80 5.88 1.72 -8.27
CA LEU A 80 6.41 0.55 -7.59
C LEU A 80 6.01 0.62 -6.11
N VAL A 81 5.27 -0.35 -5.64
CA VAL A 81 5.00 -0.52 -4.21
C VAL A 81 6.20 -1.17 -3.54
N PHE A 82 6.63 -0.62 -2.41
CA PHE A 82 7.70 -1.14 -1.56
C PHE A 82 7.20 -1.22 -0.12
N SER A 83 6.79 -2.40 0.34
CA SER A 83 6.00 -2.57 1.56
C SER A 83 6.41 -3.80 2.38
N MET A 84 6.14 -3.77 3.69
CA MET A 84 6.29 -4.93 4.57
C MET A 84 5.15 -5.95 4.41
N HIS A 85 4.05 -5.60 3.75
CA HIS A 85 2.89 -6.49 3.62
C HIS A 85 3.15 -7.59 2.58
N SER A 86 3.27 -8.84 3.03
CA SER A 86 3.44 -10.02 2.18
C SER A 86 2.10 -10.67 1.73
N ASP A 87 0.96 -10.20 2.25
CA ASP A 87 -0.35 -10.77 1.93
C ASP A 87 -0.71 -10.56 0.45
N PRO A 88 -0.97 -11.64 -0.32
CA PRO A 88 -1.31 -11.57 -1.74
C PRO A 88 -2.59 -10.80 -2.02
N ILE A 89 -3.49 -10.68 -1.05
CA ILE A 89 -4.73 -9.90 -1.20
C ILE A 89 -4.40 -8.41 -1.22
N ILE A 90 -3.48 -7.95 -0.35
CA ILE A 90 -3.00 -6.56 -0.32
C ILE A 90 -2.22 -6.24 -1.60
N ALA A 91 -1.36 -7.17 -2.04
CA ALA A 91 -0.64 -7.02 -3.31
C ALA A 91 -1.62 -6.94 -4.50
N ALA A 92 -2.64 -7.80 -4.56
CA ALA A 92 -3.68 -7.73 -5.58
C ALA A 92 -4.39 -6.37 -5.58
N ARG A 93 -4.74 -5.84 -4.39
CA ARG A 93 -5.37 -4.52 -4.24
C ARG A 93 -4.47 -3.36 -4.69
N ALA A 94 -3.16 -3.46 -4.46
CA ALA A 94 -2.20 -2.46 -4.94
C ALA A 94 -2.13 -2.45 -6.48
N LEU A 95 -2.10 -3.63 -7.10
CA LEU A 95 -2.14 -3.77 -8.56
C LEU A 95 -3.47 -3.25 -9.15
N GLU A 96 -4.60 -3.55 -8.52
CA GLU A 96 -5.93 -3.03 -8.90
C GLU A 96 -6.03 -1.51 -8.75
N ALA A 97 -5.36 -0.94 -7.72
CA ALA A 97 -5.25 0.51 -7.55
C ALA A 97 -4.42 1.17 -8.66
N GLY A 98 -3.65 0.39 -9.40
CA GLY A 98 -2.85 0.82 -10.54
C GLY A 98 -1.34 0.82 -10.31
N ALA A 99 -0.83 0.09 -9.31
CA ALA A 99 0.61 -0.14 -9.18
C ALA A 99 1.14 -0.91 -10.40
N THR A 100 2.35 -0.55 -10.84
CA THR A 100 3.06 -1.23 -11.93
C THR A 100 3.85 -2.42 -11.39
N GLY A 101 4.28 -2.36 -10.13
CA GLY A 101 5.00 -3.45 -9.48
C GLY A 101 4.83 -3.45 -7.98
N TYR A 102 5.21 -4.55 -7.35
CA TYR A 102 5.17 -4.77 -5.91
C TYR A 102 6.41 -5.52 -5.44
N VAL A 103 7.07 -5.00 -4.41
CA VAL A 103 8.27 -5.59 -3.79
C VAL A 103 8.14 -5.52 -2.28
N LEU A 104 8.58 -6.56 -1.61
CA LEU A 104 8.66 -6.62 -0.16
C LEU A 104 9.91 -5.89 0.36
N LYS A 105 9.79 -5.18 1.48
CA LYS A 105 10.90 -4.46 2.12
C LYS A 105 11.98 -5.36 2.71
N ASP A 106 11.64 -6.62 2.99
CA ASP A 106 12.54 -7.66 3.51
C ASP A 106 13.29 -8.43 2.40
N SER A 107 13.03 -8.11 1.12
CA SER A 107 13.72 -8.69 -0.04
C SER A 107 14.84 -7.79 -0.55
N ASP A 108 15.80 -8.38 -1.26
CA ASP A 108 16.88 -7.68 -1.96
C ASP A 108 16.51 -7.29 -3.41
N GLU A 109 15.23 -7.42 -3.78
CA GLU A 109 14.76 -7.29 -5.15
C GLU A 109 14.43 -5.86 -5.58
N LEU A 110 14.58 -4.85 -4.70
CA LEU A 110 14.17 -3.47 -4.99
C LEU A 110 14.77 -2.93 -6.30
N MET A 111 16.06 -3.11 -6.51
CA MET A 111 16.72 -2.57 -7.70
C MET A 111 16.34 -3.31 -8.98
N LYS A 112 16.15 -4.63 -8.90
CA LYS A 112 15.63 -5.44 -10.00
C LYS A 112 14.22 -5.00 -10.41
N ALA A 113 13.34 -4.80 -9.42
CA ALA A 113 11.99 -4.31 -9.64
C ALA A 113 11.97 -2.88 -10.21
N PHE A 114 12.81 -2.01 -9.66
CA PHE A 114 12.96 -0.65 -10.15
C PHE A 114 13.36 -0.63 -11.63
N ASP A 115 14.36 -1.43 -12.02
CA ASP A 115 14.83 -1.51 -13.41
C ASP A 115 13.74 -1.99 -14.36
N GLN A 116 12.90 -2.94 -13.97
CA GLN A 116 11.77 -3.37 -14.77
C GLN A 116 10.68 -2.30 -14.85
N VAL A 117 10.27 -1.77 -13.70
CA VAL A 117 9.19 -0.77 -13.63
C VAL A 117 9.56 0.50 -14.40
N ARG A 118 10.81 0.97 -14.34
CA ARG A 118 11.24 2.17 -15.08
C ARG A 118 11.19 2.01 -16.59
N THR A 119 11.22 0.80 -17.11
CA THR A 119 11.00 0.51 -18.55
C THR A 119 9.52 0.30 -18.89
N GLY A 120 8.63 0.30 -17.91
CA GLY A 120 7.20 0.05 -18.08
C GLY A 120 6.82 -1.43 -17.99
N THR A 121 7.76 -2.31 -17.64
CA THR A 121 7.52 -3.74 -17.43
C THR A 121 7.00 -3.97 -16.01
N PRO A 122 5.87 -4.67 -15.81
CA PRO A 122 5.38 -5.00 -14.48
C PRO A 122 6.38 -5.86 -13.70
N TYR A 123 6.41 -5.67 -12.38
CA TYR A 123 7.21 -6.49 -11.50
C TYR A 123 6.41 -7.08 -10.35
N LEU A 124 6.57 -8.38 -10.16
CA LEU A 124 6.10 -9.14 -9.01
C LEU A 124 7.02 -10.34 -8.85
N SER A 125 7.41 -10.71 -7.62
CA SER A 125 8.14 -11.97 -7.43
C SER A 125 7.29 -13.16 -7.88
N ASN A 126 7.92 -14.24 -8.35
CA ASN A 126 7.19 -15.40 -8.89
C ASN A 126 6.22 -15.99 -7.87
N ASP A 127 6.64 -16.10 -6.61
CA ASP A 127 5.81 -16.66 -5.54
C ASP A 127 4.59 -15.79 -5.25
N LEU A 128 4.79 -14.48 -5.15
CA LEU A 128 3.69 -13.54 -4.92
C LEU A 128 2.76 -13.48 -6.14
N ALA A 129 3.30 -13.56 -7.36
CA ALA A 129 2.51 -13.58 -8.59
C ALA A 129 1.58 -14.80 -8.64
N MET A 130 2.08 -15.98 -8.27
CA MET A 130 1.27 -17.19 -8.19
C MET A 130 0.16 -17.05 -7.15
N GLN A 131 0.48 -16.54 -5.95
CA GLN A 131 -0.50 -16.35 -4.88
C GLN A 131 -1.58 -15.31 -5.28
N VAL A 132 -1.19 -14.20 -5.90
CA VAL A 132 -2.12 -13.19 -6.43
C VAL A 132 -3.03 -13.80 -7.51
N ALA A 133 -2.49 -14.64 -8.39
CA ALA A 133 -3.30 -15.34 -9.40
C ALA A 133 -4.34 -16.26 -8.75
N LEU A 134 -3.97 -17.02 -7.72
CA LEU A 134 -4.90 -17.89 -6.99
C LEU A 134 -6.02 -17.09 -6.27
N VAL A 135 -5.70 -15.92 -5.74
CA VAL A 135 -6.69 -15.00 -5.18
C VAL A 135 -7.66 -14.50 -6.27
N ARG A 136 -7.13 -14.07 -7.41
CA ARG A 136 -7.93 -13.51 -8.52
C ARG A 136 -8.81 -14.55 -9.23
N THR A 137 -8.36 -15.78 -9.30
CA THR A 137 -9.15 -16.88 -9.91
C THR A 137 -10.20 -17.47 -8.95
N GLY A 138 -10.25 -17.00 -7.69
CA GLY A 138 -11.17 -17.52 -6.68
C GLY A 138 -10.79 -18.88 -6.11
N VAL A 139 -9.67 -19.46 -6.51
CA VAL A 139 -9.14 -20.71 -5.93
C VAL A 139 -8.77 -20.48 -4.45
N ARG A 140 -8.28 -19.30 -4.12
CA ARG A 140 -8.11 -18.85 -2.74
C ARG A 140 -9.17 -17.80 -2.42
N PRO A 141 -10.03 -18.01 -1.41
CA PRO A 141 -11.03 -17.02 -1.03
C PRO A 141 -10.38 -15.67 -0.72
N ASN A 142 -10.93 -14.61 -1.28
CA ASN A 142 -10.49 -13.25 -0.95
C ASN A 142 -11.51 -12.62 0.02
N PRO A 143 -11.31 -12.71 1.33
CA PRO A 143 -12.25 -12.15 2.31
C PRO A 143 -12.32 -10.61 2.25
N LEU A 144 -11.35 -9.97 1.60
CA LEU A 144 -11.34 -8.51 1.42
C LEU A 144 -11.97 -8.06 0.09
N ALA A 145 -12.46 -8.99 -0.76
CA ALA A 145 -13.00 -8.67 -2.08
C ALA A 145 -14.13 -7.65 -2.04
N ASP A 146 -15.03 -7.80 -1.07
CA ASP A 146 -16.22 -6.97 -0.92
C ASP A 146 -16.01 -5.73 -0.04
N LEU A 147 -14.76 -5.47 0.39
CA LEU A 147 -14.45 -4.30 1.19
C LEU A 147 -14.17 -3.09 0.31
N THR A 148 -14.86 -2.00 0.64
CA THR A 148 -14.53 -0.69 0.07
C THR A 148 -13.15 -0.22 0.51
N PRO A 149 -12.51 0.72 -0.22
CA PRO A 149 -11.23 1.31 0.21
C PRO A 149 -11.27 1.85 1.63
N ARG A 150 -12.40 2.44 2.01
CA ARG A 150 -12.59 3.01 3.36
C ARG A 150 -12.68 1.94 4.45
N GLU A 151 -13.39 0.85 4.18
CA GLU A 151 -13.47 -0.29 5.09
C GLU A 151 -12.11 -0.95 5.26
N LEU A 152 -11.31 -1.05 4.19
CA LEU A 152 -9.96 -1.60 4.26
C LEU A 152 -9.02 -0.72 5.10
N GLN A 153 -9.12 0.61 4.99
CA GLN A 153 -8.37 1.54 5.85
C GLN A 153 -8.74 1.35 7.32
N ILE A 154 -10.03 1.27 7.64
CA ILE A 154 -10.49 1.05 9.02
C ILE A 154 -10.02 -0.31 9.53
N LEU A 155 -10.08 -1.36 8.72
CA LEU A 155 -9.62 -2.70 9.07
C LEU A 155 -8.12 -2.72 9.38
N SER A 156 -7.31 -2.02 8.59
CA SER A 156 -5.87 -1.88 8.82
C SER A 156 -5.56 -1.17 10.14
N LEU A 157 -6.26 -0.07 10.44
CA LEU A 157 -6.10 0.65 11.70
C LEU A 157 -6.56 -0.17 12.93
N LEU A 158 -7.56 -1.03 12.75
CA LEU A 158 -7.96 -2.00 13.79
C LEU A 158 -6.87 -3.06 14.02
N ALA A 159 -6.21 -3.54 12.97
CA ALA A 159 -5.08 -4.46 13.07
C ALA A 159 -3.89 -3.85 13.85
N GLU A 160 -3.69 -2.54 13.71
CA GLU A 160 -2.71 -1.77 14.49
C GLU A 160 -3.14 -1.55 15.96
N GLY A 161 -4.30 -2.05 16.36
CA GLY A 161 -4.83 -1.92 17.74
C GLY A 161 -5.37 -0.53 18.07
N LYS A 162 -5.64 0.32 17.08
CA LYS A 162 -6.14 1.69 17.32
C LYS A 162 -7.60 1.69 17.78
N PRO A 163 -7.93 2.48 18.82
CA PRO A 163 -9.31 2.64 19.26
C PRO A 163 -10.12 3.49 18.27
N TYR A 164 -11.42 3.30 18.23
CA TYR A 164 -12.35 3.96 17.28
C TYR A 164 -12.21 5.49 17.22
N GLY A 165 -11.95 6.15 18.37
CA GLY A 165 -11.74 7.59 18.41
C GLY A 165 -10.52 8.02 17.60
N ARG A 166 -9.39 7.31 17.78
CA ARG A 166 -8.16 7.58 17.02
C ARG A 166 -8.33 7.29 15.53
N ILE A 167 -9.07 6.22 15.20
CA ILE A 167 -9.41 5.90 13.81
C ILE A 167 -10.26 7.03 13.19
N ALA A 168 -11.22 7.56 13.95
CA ALA A 168 -12.05 8.66 13.50
C ALA A 168 -11.24 9.93 13.22
N ASP A 169 -10.33 10.29 14.14
CA ASP A 169 -9.43 11.44 14.00
C ASP A 169 -8.52 11.29 12.79
N GLU A 170 -7.80 10.16 12.66
CA GLU A 170 -6.85 9.90 11.58
C GLU A 170 -7.51 9.88 10.19
N LEU A 171 -8.72 9.38 10.14
CA LEU A 171 -9.47 9.30 8.90
C LEU A 171 -10.34 10.53 8.63
N ASN A 172 -10.33 11.50 9.54
CA ASN A 172 -11.13 12.74 9.48
C ASN A 172 -12.63 12.46 9.25
N VAL A 173 -13.19 11.56 10.06
CA VAL A 173 -14.63 11.20 10.06
C VAL A 173 -15.20 11.22 11.47
N SER A 174 -16.53 11.12 11.56
CA SER A 174 -17.19 11.01 12.89
C SER A 174 -16.93 9.64 13.53
N TYR A 175 -16.88 9.60 14.86
CA TYR A 175 -16.86 8.34 15.64
C TYR A 175 -17.98 7.38 15.20
N LYS A 176 -19.18 7.91 14.97
CA LYS A 176 -20.35 7.14 14.50
C LYS A 176 -20.10 6.47 13.15
N THR A 177 -19.38 7.14 12.26
CA THR A 177 -18.98 6.58 10.96
C THR A 177 -18.10 5.34 11.12
N VAL A 178 -17.11 5.39 12.03
CA VAL A 178 -16.24 4.25 12.34
C VAL A 178 -17.03 3.10 12.95
N VAL A 179 -17.91 3.38 13.91
CA VAL A 179 -18.79 2.34 14.54
C VAL A 179 -19.63 1.63 13.48
N ASN A 180 -20.26 2.39 12.59
CA ASN A 180 -21.08 1.83 11.50
C ASN A 180 -20.25 0.96 10.55
N ALA A 181 -19.07 1.45 10.14
CA ALA A 181 -18.17 0.70 9.29
C ALA A 181 -17.70 -0.61 9.96
N CYS A 182 -17.35 -0.57 11.26
CA CYS A 182 -16.98 -1.78 12.01
C CYS A 182 -18.15 -2.78 12.12
N SER A 183 -19.39 -2.30 12.18
CA SER A 183 -20.55 -3.18 12.14
C SER A 183 -20.71 -3.87 10.78
N GLN A 184 -20.49 -3.15 9.70
CA GLN A 184 -20.49 -3.71 8.34
C GLN A 184 -19.33 -4.69 8.14
N LEU A 185 -18.11 -4.34 8.61
CA LEU A 185 -16.94 -5.20 8.56
C LEU A 185 -17.19 -6.54 9.30
N LYS A 186 -17.81 -6.50 10.48
CA LYS A 186 -18.17 -7.72 11.20
C LYS A 186 -19.08 -8.63 10.37
N GLN A 187 -20.07 -8.07 9.70
CA GLN A 187 -20.97 -8.84 8.82
C GLN A 187 -20.23 -9.43 7.62
N LYS A 188 -19.46 -8.59 6.90
CA LYS A 188 -18.72 -9.01 5.68
C LYS A 188 -17.64 -10.05 5.97
N LEU A 189 -16.95 -9.94 7.12
CA LEU A 189 -15.87 -10.83 7.53
C LEU A 189 -16.34 -11.95 8.47
N ASN A 190 -17.66 -12.07 8.70
CA ASN A 190 -18.27 -13.07 9.56
C ASN A 190 -17.70 -13.10 11.00
N ALA A 191 -17.33 -11.92 11.53
CA ALA A 191 -16.81 -11.76 12.88
C ALA A 191 -17.95 -11.48 13.87
N LYS A 192 -18.05 -12.29 14.94
CA LYS A 192 -19.15 -12.21 15.93
C LYS A 192 -19.06 -10.99 16.84
N ASN A 193 -17.86 -10.49 17.09
CA ASN A 193 -17.60 -9.39 18.02
C ASN A 193 -16.35 -8.60 17.60
N LEU A 194 -16.04 -7.52 18.31
CA LEU A 194 -14.88 -6.68 18.01
C LEU A 194 -13.53 -7.41 18.19
N PRO A 195 -13.28 -8.16 19.27
CA PRO A 195 -12.05 -8.93 19.40
C PRO A 195 -11.82 -9.91 18.25
N GLU A 196 -12.86 -10.56 17.77
CA GLU A 196 -12.77 -11.45 16.61
C GLU A 196 -12.49 -10.67 15.33
N LEU A 197 -13.12 -9.51 15.14
CA LEU A 197 -12.83 -8.63 14.01
C LEU A 197 -11.37 -8.16 14.02
N ILE A 198 -10.83 -7.77 15.20
CA ILE A 198 -9.43 -7.38 15.32
C ILE A 198 -8.50 -8.57 14.99
N ARG A 199 -8.79 -9.78 15.48
CA ARG A 199 -8.00 -10.97 15.13
C ARG A 199 -8.00 -11.25 13.63
N VAL A 200 -9.16 -11.14 12.98
CA VAL A 200 -9.28 -11.26 11.53
C VAL A 200 -8.51 -10.16 10.82
N ALA A 201 -8.59 -8.92 11.31
CA ALA A 201 -7.85 -7.79 10.76
C ALA A 201 -6.34 -8.02 10.83
N VAL A 202 -5.83 -8.45 11.99
CA VAL A 202 -4.40 -8.78 12.17
C VAL A 202 -4.00 -9.88 11.19
N HIS A 203 -4.78 -10.97 11.09
CA HIS A 203 -4.46 -12.07 10.18
C HIS A 203 -4.45 -11.67 8.70
N LEU A 204 -5.38 -10.79 8.28
CA LEU A 204 -5.53 -10.40 6.88
C LEU A 204 -4.62 -9.22 6.47
N VAL A 205 -4.21 -8.38 7.42
CA VAL A 205 -3.49 -7.13 7.13
C VAL A 205 -2.05 -7.15 7.66
N SER A 206 -1.81 -7.84 8.78
CA SER A 206 -0.50 -7.92 9.44
C SER A 206 0.10 -9.32 9.38
N ALA A 207 -0.28 -10.14 8.39
CA ALA A 207 0.28 -11.48 8.28
C ALA A 207 1.82 -11.41 8.24
N GLU A 208 2.41 -11.41 9.44
CA GLU A 208 3.80 -11.78 9.64
C GLU A 208 3.92 -13.31 9.47
N PRO A 209 5.06 -13.78 8.93
CA PRO A 209 5.31 -15.21 8.74
C PRO A 209 5.35 -16.00 10.05
#